data_e5af08c8e596a23d203fb79ad26484a5
#
_entry.id   e5af08c8e596a23d203fb79ad26484a5
#
_cell.length_a   1.000
_cell.length_b   1.000
_cell.length_c   1.000
_cell.angle_alpha   90.00
_cell.angle_beta   90.00
_cell.angle_gamma   90.00
#
_symmetry.space_group_name_H-M   'P 1'
#
loop_
_entity.id
_entity.type
_entity.pdbx_description
1 polymer ?
#
loop_
_entity_poly.entity_id
_entity_poly.type
_entity_poly.pdbx_seq_one_letter_code
_entity_poly.pdbx_strand_id
1 'polypeptide(L)'
;MNVIPIFSVKRRTVLLAASTVIICSHSGIASAEESQAEIAKKLNNPVAAMISVPFQFNYDEDLGPSKQGERTLLNIQPVIPVSISEDWNLISRTILPVLKLEDVPPGTSEEGIGDINQSLFFSPKAPTASGWIWGVGPSLLFKTASDDSLGTGKWAAGPTAVVLKQESGWTYGALANHLWSYAGDDDRSDVNATYVQPFLAYTTSTYTTFGINTESTYNWKGNSWSVPVNMTVTQLFKIGNQPMSLQVG
;
A
#
# COMPACT_ATOMS: atom_id res chain seq x y z
N MET A 1 -7.08 3.61 -30.06
CA MET A 1 -7.03 4.77 -29.15
C MET A 1 -5.82 4.59 -28.28
N ASN A 2 -4.82 5.47 -28.37
CA ASN A 2 -3.53 5.26 -27.70
C ASN A 2 -3.69 5.47 -26.20
N VAL A 3 -3.54 4.38 -25.44
CA VAL A 3 -3.39 4.45 -23.99
C VAL A 3 -2.11 5.23 -23.71
N ILE A 4 -2.24 6.44 -23.17
CA ILE A 4 -1.11 7.24 -22.74
C ILE A 4 -0.44 6.48 -21.59
N PRO A 5 0.80 6.00 -21.73
CA PRO A 5 1.50 5.40 -20.60
C PRO A 5 1.71 6.49 -19.54
N ILE A 6 1.14 6.28 -18.36
CA ILE A 6 1.28 7.16 -17.17
C ILE A 6 2.75 7.12 -16.63
N PHE A 7 3.72 6.79 -17.46
CA PHE A 7 5.08 6.44 -17.08
C PHE A 7 6.11 7.41 -17.67
N SER A 8 6.13 8.61 -17.20
CA SER A 8 7.34 9.45 -17.11
C SER A 8 7.00 10.71 -16.33
N VAL A 9 7.03 10.62 -15.01
CA VAL A 9 6.66 11.73 -14.13
C VAL A 9 7.86 12.10 -13.28
N LYS A 10 8.34 13.34 -13.41
CA LYS A 10 9.07 13.97 -12.33
C LYS A 10 8.02 14.31 -11.26
N ARG A 11 7.87 13.43 -10.28
CA ARG A 11 6.92 13.64 -9.19
C ARG A 11 7.41 14.74 -8.26
N ARG A 12 6.60 15.75 -8.05
CA ARG A 12 6.54 16.47 -6.77
C ARG A 12 5.30 15.94 -6.06
N THR A 13 5.46 14.86 -5.33
CA THR A 13 4.37 14.27 -4.54
C THR A 13 4.44 14.88 -3.15
N VAL A 14 3.39 15.57 -2.73
CA VAL A 14 3.19 15.88 -1.32
C VAL A 14 2.36 14.74 -0.74
N LEU A 15 3.00 13.84 -0.02
CA LEU A 15 2.34 12.71 0.64
C LEU A 15 1.73 13.20 1.95
N LEU A 16 0.42 13.40 2.01
CA LEU A 16 -0.31 13.53 3.26
C LEU A 16 -0.99 12.20 3.55
N ALA A 17 -0.37 11.34 4.35
CA ALA A 17 -1.00 10.11 4.78
C ALA A 17 -1.51 10.28 6.21
N ALA A 18 -2.82 10.35 6.38
CA ALA A 18 -3.46 10.20 7.68
C ALA A 18 -3.82 8.72 7.87
N SER A 19 -3.08 8.01 8.72
CA SER A 19 -3.40 6.63 9.05
C SER A 19 -4.22 6.60 10.34
N THR A 20 -5.52 6.30 10.24
CA THR A 20 -6.35 6.02 11.39
C THR A 20 -6.33 4.53 11.66
N VAL A 21 -5.74 4.13 12.78
CA VAL A 21 -5.76 2.73 13.23
C VAL A 21 -7.00 2.54 14.08
N ILE A 22 -7.98 1.78 13.59
CA ILE A 22 -9.14 1.33 14.36
C ILE A 22 -8.78 -0.04 14.93
N ILE A 23 -8.46 -0.09 16.21
CA ILE A 23 -8.33 -1.36 16.94
C ILE A 23 -9.72 -1.77 17.39
N CYS A 24 -10.34 -2.73 16.69
CA CYS A 24 -11.53 -3.40 17.21
C CYS A 24 -11.11 -4.29 18.39
N SER A 25 -11.31 -3.81 19.61
CA SER A 25 -11.23 -4.65 20.81
C SER A 25 -12.34 -5.70 20.72
N HIS A 26 -11.99 -6.97 20.52
CA HIS A 26 -12.90 -8.07 20.74
C HIS A 26 -13.21 -8.11 22.24
N SER A 27 -14.44 -7.82 22.58
CA SER A 27 -14.98 -7.92 23.95
C SER A 27 -14.86 -9.37 24.41
N GLY A 28 -13.96 -9.62 25.34
CA GLY A 28 -13.98 -10.87 26.08
C GLY A 28 -12.64 -11.56 26.26
N ILE A 29 -11.65 -10.87 26.81
CA ILE A 29 -10.59 -11.36 27.71
C ILE A 29 -9.80 -10.09 28.04
N ALA A 30 -9.47 -9.83 29.31
CA ALA A 30 -8.65 -8.71 29.73
C ALA A 30 -7.28 -8.77 29.02
N SER A 31 -7.19 -8.18 27.84
CA SER A 31 -5.94 -8.01 27.12
C SER A 31 -5.22 -6.85 27.81
N ALA A 32 -4.02 -7.09 28.29
CA ALA A 32 -3.14 -6.04 28.77
C ALA A 32 -3.10 -4.93 27.70
N GLU A 33 -3.26 -3.68 28.10
CA GLU A 33 -3.22 -2.54 27.17
C GLU A 33 -1.90 -2.57 26.41
N GLU A 34 -1.97 -2.68 25.09
CA GLU A 34 -0.80 -2.79 24.24
C GLU A 34 0.02 -1.49 24.32
N SER A 35 1.32 -1.61 24.54
CA SER A 35 2.18 -0.44 24.68
C SER A 35 2.27 0.34 23.35
N GLN A 36 2.45 1.67 23.43
CA GLN A 36 2.64 2.49 22.24
C GLN A 36 3.84 2.04 21.40
N ALA A 37 4.88 1.49 22.04
CA ALA A 37 6.05 0.94 21.34
C ALA A 37 5.69 -0.27 20.49
N GLU A 38 4.84 -1.18 20.99
CA GLU A 38 4.36 -2.33 20.23
C GLU A 38 3.45 -1.92 19.08
N ILE A 39 2.56 -0.96 19.31
CA ILE A 39 1.69 -0.40 18.25
C ILE A 39 2.55 0.24 17.16
N ALA A 40 3.52 1.09 17.51
CA ALA A 40 4.42 1.71 16.54
C ALA A 40 5.21 0.66 15.74
N LYS A 41 5.65 -0.41 16.38
CA LYS A 41 6.32 -1.54 15.74
C LYS A 41 5.39 -2.27 14.77
N LYS A 42 4.13 -2.54 15.16
CA LYS A 42 3.13 -3.19 14.31
C LYS A 42 2.74 -2.35 13.10
N LEU A 43 2.64 -1.02 13.25
CA LEU A 43 2.32 -0.11 12.15
C LEU A 43 3.35 -0.15 11.01
N ASN A 44 4.62 -0.44 11.32
CA ASN A 44 5.69 -0.57 10.34
C ASN A 44 5.81 -2.00 9.75
N ASN A 45 4.90 -2.92 10.11
CA ASN A 45 4.92 -4.31 9.66
C ASN A 45 3.69 -4.59 8.77
N PRO A 46 3.86 -4.79 7.44
CA PRO A 46 2.76 -5.04 6.51
C PRO A 46 1.95 -6.32 6.79
N VAL A 47 2.49 -7.25 7.59
CA VAL A 47 1.84 -8.51 7.96
C VAL A 47 1.64 -8.64 9.48
N ALA A 48 1.52 -7.50 10.16
CA ALA A 48 1.24 -7.49 11.60
C ALA A 48 -0.13 -8.09 11.91
N ALA A 49 -0.23 -8.77 13.06
CA ALA A 49 -1.49 -9.25 13.61
C ALA A 49 -2.25 -8.08 14.29
N MET A 50 -2.57 -7.04 13.52
CA MET A 50 -3.28 -5.84 13.97
C MET A 50 -4.20 -5.34 12.86
N ILE A 51 -5.47 -5.07 13.22
CA ILE A 51 -6.39 -4.40 12.29
C ILE A 51 -5.98 -2.95 12.17
N SER A 52 -5.75 -2.49 10.95
CA SER A 52 -5.46 -1.09 10.64
C SER A 52 -6.17 -0.64 9.38
N VAL A 53 -6.53 0.62 9.31
CA VAL A 53 -7.15 1.23 8.12
C VAL A 53 -6.38 2.51 7.78
N PRO A 54 -5.25 2.42 7.07
CA PRO A 54 -4.55 3.57 6.54
C PRO A 54 -5.36 4.31 5.47
N PHE A 55 -5.35 5.63 5.54
CA PHE A 55 -5.84 6.54 4.51
C PHE A 55 -4.62 7.27 3.95
N GLN A 56 -4.24 6.99 2.70
CA GLN A 56 -3.09 7.60 2.06
C GLN A 56 -3.54 8.55 0.97
N PHE A 57 -3.31 9.84 1.18
CA PHE A 57 -3.60 10.87 0.19
C PHE A 57 -2.33 11.21 -0.58
N ASN A 58 -2.40 11.20 -1.92
CA ASN A 58 -1.32 11.57 -2.81
C ASN A 58 -1.82 12.64 -3.78
N TYR A 59 -0.97 13.62 -4.05
CA TYR A 59 -1.19 14.62 -5.08
C TYR A 59 0.00 14.61 -6.03
N ASP A 60 -0.26 14.40 -7.31
CA ASP A 60 0.75 14.32 -8.37
C ASP A 60 0.47 15.42 -9.40
N GLU A 61 1.50 16.18 -9.75
CA GLU A 61 1.50 17.23 -10.77
C GLU A 61 2.31 16.82 -12.00
N ASP A 62 2.27 17.65 -13.04
CA ASP A 62 3.06 17.50 -14.27
C ASP A 62 2.78 16.17 -15.00
N LEU A 63 1.56 15.66 -14.95
CA LEU A 63 1.18 14.43 -15.65
C LEU A 63 0.99 14.66 -17.17
N GLY A 64 1.26 13.60 -17.93
CA GLY A 64 1.08 13.58 -19.37
C GLY A 64 2.14 14.36 -20.16
N PRO A 65 2.06 14.34 -21.52
CA PRO A 65 3.04 14.98 -22.39
C PRO A 65 3.07 16.50 -22.27
N SER A 66 1.90 17.13 -21.96
CA SER A 66 1.76 18.58 -21.79
C SER A 66 2.26 19.08 -20.44
N LYS A 67 2.46 18.15 -19.45
CA LYS A 67 2.78 18.48 -18.06
C LYS A 67 1.74 19.40 -17.38
N GLN A 68 0.50 19.34 -17.79
CA GLN A 68 -0.60 20.10 -17.22
C GLN A 68 -1.55 19.21 -16.41
N GLY A 69 -1.39 17.89 -16.54
CA GLY A 69 -2.25 16.95 -15.86
C GLY A 69 -1.94 16.84 -14.37
N GLU A 70 -2.98 16.63 -13.60
CA GLU A 70 -2.94 16.46 -12.15
C GLU A 70 -3.68 15.19 -11.74
N ARG A 71 -3.24 14.58 -10.64
CA ARG A 71 -3.94 13.47 -10.03
C ARG A 71 -4.02 13.63 -8.52
N THR A 72 -5.23 13.60 -8.01
CA THR A 72 -5.50 13.40 -6.58
C THR A 72 -5.88 11.94 -6.37
N LEU A 73 -5.21 11.26 -5.43
CA LEU A 73 -5.44 9.86 -5.13
C LEU A 73 -5.55 9.64 -3.62
N LEU A 74 -6.67 9.10 -3.18
CA LEU A 74 -6.89 8.59 -1.83
C LEU A 74 -6.92 7.07 -1.88
N ASN A 75 -5.91 6.41 -1.32
CA ASN A 75 -5.95 4.97 -1.09
C ASN A 75 -6.49 4.66 0.30
N ILE A 76 -7.58 3.92 0.38
CA ILE A 76 -8.09 3.34 1.62
C ILE A 76 -7.53 1.92 1.70
N GLN A 77 -6.74 1.62 2.74
CA GLN A 77 -5.92 0.40 2.77
C GLN A 77 -6.18 -0.46 4.02
N PRO A 78 -7.38 -1.05 4.20
CA PRO A 78 -7.62 -1.93 5.34
C PRO A 78 -6.69 -3.15 5.33
N VAL A 79 -6.09 -3.42 6.49
CA VAL A 79 -5.32 -4.62 6.79
C VAL A 79 -6.02 -5.37 7.90
N ILE A 80 -6.43 -6.61 7.61
CA ILE A 80 -7.21 -7.44 8.53
C ILE A 80 -6.51 -8.79 8.70
N PRO A 81 -5.94 -9.06 9.90
CA PRO A 81 -5.40 -10.36 10.23
C PRO A 81 -6.50 -11.33 10.64
N VAL A 82 -6.46 -12.54 10.12
CA VAL A 82 -7.34 -13.66 10.48
C VAL A 82 -6.46 -14.81 10.96
N SER A 83 -6.67 -15.27 12.19
CA SER A 83 -5.97 -16.45 12.70
C SER A 83 -6.56 -17.70 12.04
N ILE A 84 -5.76 -18.44 11.28
CA ILE A 84 -6.19 -19.65 10.56
C ILE A 84 -5.73 -20.94 11.23
N SER A 85 -4.71 -20.86 12.10
CA SER A 85 -4.25 -21.95 12.96
C SER A 85 -3.55 -21.41 14.21
N GLU A 86 -3.01 -22.28 15.07
CA GLU A 86 -2.18 -21.86 16.21
C GLU A 86 -0.94 -21.10 15.77
N ASP A 87 -0.33 -21.47 14.64
CA ASP A 87 0.94 -20.94 14.16
C ASP A 87 0.82 -19.95 13.00
N TRP A 88 -0.34 -19.82 12.35
CA TRP A 88 -0.49 -19.07 11.11
C TRP A 88 -1.60 -18.04 11.15
N ASN A 89 -1.34 -16.89 10.54
CA ASN A 89 -2.32 -15.88 10.17
C ASN A 89 -2.47 -15.80 8.65
N LEU A 90 -3.69 -15.48 8.22
CA LEU A 90 -3.97 -14.94 6.90
C LEU A 90 -4.15 -13.42 7.06
N ILE A 91 -3.29 -12.64 6.43
CA ILE A 91 -3.39 -11.17 6.43
C ILE A 91 -4.02 -10.73 5.13
N SER A 92 -5.21 -10.16 5.22
CA SER A 92 -5.93 -9.57 4.10
C SER A 92 -5.57 -8.08 4.02
N ARG A 93 -4.93 -7.66 2.93
CA ARG A 93 -4.62 -6.25 2.65
C ARG A 93 -5.33 -5.85 1.36
N THR A 94 -6.26 -4.92 1.49
CA THR A 94 -6.99 -4.34 0.36
C THR A 94 -6.45 -2.94 0.08
N ILE A 95 -6.36 -2.53 -1.17
CA ILE A 95 -6.13 -1.15 -1.58
C ILE A 95 -7.32 -0.74 -2.43
N LEU A 96 -8.12 0.18 -1.92
CA LEU A 96 -9.24 0.79 -2.61
C LEU A 96 -8.83 2.21 -3.02
N PRO A 97 -8.54 2.48 -4.30
CA PRO A 97 -8.19 3.80 -4.77
C PRO A 97 -9.45 4.60 -5.11
N VAL A 98 -9.54 5.81 -4.58
CA VAL A 98 -10.47 6.86 -4.99
C VAL A 98 -9.62 7.95 -5.61
N LEU A 99 -9.87 8.30 -6.87
CA LEU A 99 -8.99 9.21 -7.59
C LEU A 99 -9.74 10.21 -8.43
N LYS A 100 -9.09 11.35 -8.66
CA LYS A 100 -9.50 12.38 -9.60
C LYS A 100 -8.33 12.66 -10.53
N LEU A 101 -8.61 12.66 -11.83
CA LEU A 101 -7.68 13.05 -12.89
C LEU A 101 -8.16 14.35 -13.49
N GLU A 102 -7.29 15.34 -13.63
CA GLU A 102 -7.56 16.61 -14.29
C GLU A 102 -6.53 16.79 -15.41
N ASP A 103 -6.99 17.21 -16.59
CA ASP A 103 -6.18 17.39 -17.79
C ASP A 103 -5.35 16.15 -18.22
N VAL A 104 -5.88 14.95 -17.97
CA VAL A 104 -5.28 13.66 -18.37
C VAL A 104 -6.32 12.79 -19.10
N PRO A 105 -6.46 12.93 -20.45
CA PRO A 105 -5.82 13.87 -21.39
C PRO A 105 -6.28 15.33 -21.21
N PRO A 106 -5.56 16.29 -21.81
CA PRO A 106 -5.89 17.72 -21.68
C PRO A 106 -7.36 18.04 -21.99
N GLY A 107 -8.01 18.84 -21.13
CA GLY A 107 -9.40 19.23 -21.24
C GLY A 107 -10.40 18.20 -20.69
N THR A 108 -9.93 17.15 -20.01
CA THR A 108 -10.81 16.16 -19.34
C THR A 108 -10.70 16.26 -17.83
N SER A 109 -11.75 15.87 -17.14
CA SER A 109 -11.76 15.70 -15.69
C SER A 109 -12.64 14.49 -15.36
N GLU A 110 -12.04 13.49 -14.70
CA GLU A 110 -12.73 12.26 -14.29
C GLU A 110 -12.43 11.97 -12.82
N GLU A 111 -13.45 11.55 -12.08
CA GLU A 111 -13.33 11.17 -10.68
C GLU A 111 -14.11 9.91 -10.38
N GLY A 112 -13.60 9.10 -9.46
CA GLY A 112 -14.27 7.85 -9.07
C GLY A 112 -13.37 6.86 -8.37
N ILE A 113 -13.81 5.61 -8.41
CA ILE A 113 -13.08 4.47 -7.85
C ILE A 113 -12.21 3.86 -8.94
N GLY A 114 -10.98 3.51 -8.60
CA GLY A 114 -10.09 2.75 -9.47
C GLY A 114 -10.19 1.24 -9.27
N ASP A 115 -9.24 0.51 -9.84
CA ASP A 115 -9.17 -0.94 -9.69
C ASP A 115 -8.69 -1.33 -8.29
N ILE A 116 -9.46 -2.15 -7.59
CA ILE A 116 -9.12 -2.65 -6.26
C ILE A 116 -7.99 -3.68 -6.37
N ASN A 117 -6.95 -3.52 -5.54
CA ASN A 117 -5.93 -4.53 -5.36
C ASN A 117 -6.11 -5.23 -4.01
N GLN A 118 -6.14 -6.58 -4.02
CA GLN A 118 -6.26 -7.42 -2.85
C GLN A 118 -5.06 -8.35 -2.74
N SER A 119 -4.30 -8.23 -1.67
CA SER A 119 -3.23 -9.15 -1.33
C SER A 119 -3.59 -9.99 -0.10
N LEU A 120 -3.33 -11.28 -0.18
CA LEU A 120 -3.54 -12.24 0.90
C LEU A 120 -2.18 -12.84 1.28
N PHE A 121 -1.71 -12.60 2.50
CA PHE A 121 -0.44 -13.13 2.97
C PHE A 121 -0.67 -14.23 4.01
N PHE A 122 -0.21 -15.43 3.72
CA PHE A 122 -0.01 -16.47 4.71
C PHE A 122 1.29 -16.16 5.44
N SER A 123 1.21 -15.88 6.74
CA SER A 123 2.34 -15.44 7.56
C SER A 123 2.39 -16.22 8.86
N PRO A 124 3.55 -16.78 9.27
CA PRO A 124 3.71 -17.34 10.61
C PRO A 124 3.48 -16.28 11.68
N LYS A 125 2.84 -16.67 12.80
CA LYS A 125 2.61 -15.78 13.95
C LYS A 125 3.90 -15.39 14.66
N ALA A 126 4.86 -16.30 14.68
CA ALA A 126 6.17 -16.08 15.28
C ALA A 126 7.22 -15.79 14.20
N PRO A 127 8.15 -14.86 14.46
CA PRO A 127 9.33 -14.68 13.63
C PRO A 127 10.18 -15.96 13.58
N THR A 128 11.03 -16.09 12.56
CA THR A 128 12.03 -17.15 12.50
C THR A 128 13.02 -17.03 13.68
N ALA A 129 13.82 -18.07 13.94
CA ALA A 129 14.85 -18.06 14.98
C ALA A 129 15.87 -16.90 14.83
N SER A 130 16.08 -16.40 13.60
CA SER A 130 16.92 -15.22 13.30
C SER A 130 16.15 -13.88 13.33
N GLY A 131 14.88 -13.88 13.72
CA GLY A 131 14.05 -12.68 13.90
C GLY A 131 13.40 -12.15 12.63
N TRP A 132 13.44 -12.90 11.52
CA TRP A 132 12.75 -12.52 10.29
C TRP A 132 11.25 -12.80 10.35
N ILE A 133 10.46 -11.85 9.90
CA ILE A 133 9.01 -11.92 9.68
C ILE A 133 8.80 -12.01 8.17
N TRP A 134 7.89 -12.87 7.73
CA TRP A 134 7.62 -13.03 6.31
C TRP A 134 6.17 -13.45 6.06
N GLY A 135 5.72 -13.25 4.83
CA GLY A 135 4.43 -13.71 4.37
C GLY A 135 4.44 -13.86 2.85
N VAL A 136 3.70 -14.83 2.36
CA VAL A 136 3.55 -15.12 0.92
C VAL A 136 2.10 -15.43 0.60
N GLY A 137 1.69 -15.18 -0.64
CA GLY A 137 0.35 -15.53 -1.09
C GLY A 137 -0.01 -14.92 -2.44
N PRO A 138 -1.30 -14.89 -2.78
CA PRO A 138 -1.79 -14.28 -4.02
C PRO A 138 -2.01 -12.77 -3.86
N SER A 139 -1.79 -12.03 -4.96
CA SER A 139 -2.28 -10.68 -5.18
C SER A 139 -3.23 -10.68 -6.35
N LEU A 140 -4.36 -9.99 -6.23
CA LEU A 140 -5.45 -9.94 -7.18
C LEU A 140 -5.74 -8.49 -7.53
N LEU A 141 -5.93 -8.19 -8.80
CA LEU A 141 -6.44 -6.91 -9.29
C LEU A 141 -7.84 -7.13 -9.83
N PHE A 142 -8.79 -6.38 -9.29
CA PHE A 142 -10.19 -6.43 -9.69
C PHE A 142 -10.50 -5.27 -10.63
N LYS A 143 -11.12 -5.57 -11.77
CA LYS A 143 -11.66 -4.56 -12.69
C LYS A 143 -12.89 -3.89 -12.05
N THR A 144 -12.66 -2.93 -11.16
CA THR A 144 -13.69 -2.24 -10.38
C THR A 144 -13.75 -0.74 -10.65
N ALA A 145 -12.88 -0.24 -11.51
CA ALA A 145 -12.87 1.18 -11.86
C ALA A 145 -14.25 1.63 -12.36
N SER A 146 -14.70 2.79 -11.86
CA SER A 146 -16.00 3.38 -12.22
C SER A 146 -16.00 4.04 -13.60
N ASP A 147 -14.82 4.27 -14.16
CA ASP A 147 -14.59 4.81 -15.51
C ASP A 147 -13.34 4.19 -16.13
N ASP A 148 -13.31 4.12 -17.45
CA ASP A 148 -12.22 3.51 -18.22
C ASP A 148 -10.87 4.23 -18.03
N SER A 149 -10.88 5.52 -17.74
CA SER A 149 -9.68 6.33 -17.49
C SER A 149 -9.08 6.08 -16.09
N LEU A 150 -9.88 5.55 -15.16
CA LEU A 150 -9.51 5.35 -13.75
C LEU A 150 -8.98 3.94 -13.44
N GLY A 151 -9.02 3.02 -14.43
CA GLY A 151 -8.61 1.64 -14.25
C GLY A 151 -7.88 1.02 -15.43
N THR A 152 -7.44 -0.21 -15.24
CA THR A 152 -6.74 -0.98 -16.26
C THR A 152 -7.68 -1.63 -17.28
N GLY A 153 -8.97 -1.81 -16.92
CA GLY A 153 -9.93 -2.60 -17.70
C GLY A 153 -9.65 -4.11 -17.65
N LYS A 154 -8.77 -4.56 -16.75
CA LYS A 154 -8.32 -5.96 -16.67
C LYS A 154 -8.50 -6.56 -15.28
N TRP A 155 -8.77 -7.86 -15.25
CA TRP A 155 -8.60 -8.70 -14.09
C TRP A 155 -7.19 -9.28 -14.13
N ALA A 156 -6.45 -9.19 -13.04
CA ALA A 156 -5.10 -9.74 -12.97
C ALA A 156 -4.86 -10.47 -11.65
N ALA A 157 -3.95 -11.42 -11.68
CA ALA A 157 -3.56 -12.19 -10.51
C ALA A 157 -2.07 -12.53 -10.58
N GLY A 158 -1.48 -12.82 -9.42
CA GLY A 158 -0.11 -13.28 -9.34
C GLY A 158 0.37 -13.45 -7.90
N PRO A 159 1.64 -13.81 -7.69
CA PRO A 159 2.21 -13.98 -6.37
C PRO A 159 2.51 -12.65 -5.68
N THR A 160 2.44 -12.64 -4.36
CA THR A 160 2.96 -11.59 -3.49
C THR A 160 3.80 -12.19 -2.37
N ALA A 161 4.83 -11.46 -1.95
CA ALA A 161 5.68 -11.83 -0.84
C ALA A 161 6.15 -10.60 -0.08
N VAL A 162 6.37 -10.76 1.21
CA VAL A 162 6.98 -9.77 2.09
C VAL A 162 7.98 -10.44 3.02
N VAL A 163 9.08 -9.77 3.28
CA VAL A 163 10.07 -10.16 4.29
C VAL A 163 10.58 -8.92 4.99
N LEU A 164 10.68 -8.97 6.31
CA LEU A 164 11.19 -7.85 7.11
C LEU A 164 11.84 -8.33 8.41
N LYS A 165 12.61 -7.44 9.00
CA LYS A 165 13.14 -7.62 10.35
C LYS A 165 12.94 -6.34 11.16
N GLN A 166 12.70 -6.51 12.46
CA GLN A 166 12.47 -5.42 13.40
C GLN A 166 13.37 -5.59 14.62
N GLU A 167 14.34 -4.70 14.79
CA GLU A 167 15.30 -4.76 15.90
C GLU A 167 15.76 -3.36 16.30
N SER A 168 15.86 -3.09 17.59
CA SER A 168 16.41 -1.85 18.16
C SER A 168 15.83 -0.56 17.56
N GLY A 169 14.51 -0.52 17.33
CA GLY A 169 13.80 0.61 16.72
C GLY A 169 13.85 0.62 15.19
N TRP A 170 14.68 -0.18 14.55
CA TRP A 170 14.74 -0.33 13.10
C TRP A 170 13.71 -1.32 12.60
N THR A 171 13.11 -0.99 11.47
CA THR A 171 12.30 -1.90 10.64
C THR A 171 12.84 -1.81 9.21
N TYR A 172 13.23 -2.93 8.64
CA TYR A 172 13.70 -2.98 7.26
C TYR A 172 13.24 -4.26 6.58
N GLY A 173 13.01 -4.15 5.28
CA GLY A 173 12.50 -5.27 4.52
C GLY A 173 12.11 -4.90 3.10
N ALA A 174 11.39 -5.80 2.46
CA ALA A 174 10.84 -5.58 1.13
C ALA A 174 9.52 -6.33 0.96
N LEU A 175 8.61 -5.72 0.21
CA LEU A 175 7.40 -6.32 -0.32
C LEU A 175 7.51 -6.37 -1.84
N ALA A 176 7.10 -7.46 -2.45
CA ALA A 176 7.05 -7.58 -3.90
C ALA A 176 5.79 -8.33 -4.33
N ASN A 177 5.26 -7.99 -5.49
CA ASN A 177 4.25 -8.77 -6.17
C ASN A 177 4.46 -8.73 -7.68
N HIS A 178 3.84 -9.67 -8.37
CA HIS A 178 3.76 -9.66 -9.81
C HIS A 178 2.32 -9.96 -10.23
N LEU A 179 1.82 -9.22 -11.22
CA LEU A 179 0.47 -9.37 -11.72
C LEU A 179 0.47 -9.64 -13.23
N TRP A 180 -0.28 -10.67 -13.63
CA TRP A 180 -0.62 -10.97 -15.03
C TRP A 180 -2.12 -10.84 -15.22
N SER A 181 -2.56 -10.12 -16.26
CA SER A 181 -3.97 -10.13 -16.66
C SER A 181 -4.35 -11.47 -17.25
N TYR A 182 -5.57 -11.94 -16.90
CA TYR A 182 -6.13 -13.19 -17.41
C TYR A 182 -7.52 -13.00 -18.03
N ALA A 183 -8.15 -11.83 -17.83
CA ALA A 183 -9.45 -11.47 -18.39
C ALA A 183 -9.60 -9.94 -18.42
N GLY A 184 -10.63 -9.44 -19.08
CA GLY A 184 -10.99 -8.02 -19.17
C GLY A 184 -11.27 -7.59 -20.59
N ASP A 185 -11.25 -6.28 -20.84
CA ASP A 185 -11.62 -5.69 -22.14
C ASP A 185 -10.53 -5.94 -23.18
N ASP A 186 -10.93 -6.42 -24.36
CA ASP A 186 -9.97 -6.81 -25.43
C ASP A 186 -9.25 -5.62 -26.04
N ASP A 187 -9.81 -4.41 -25.98
CA ASP A 187 -9.23 -3.16 -26.46
C ASP A 187 -8.30 -2.48 -25.45
N ARG A 188 -8.17 -3.04 -24.22
CA ARG A 188 -7.27 -2.56 -23.19
C ARG A 188 -5.96 -3.35 -23.16
N SER A 189 -4.88 -2.65 -22.88
CA SER A 189 -3.56 -3.29 -22.77
C SER A 189 -3.51 -4.28 -21.61
N ASP A 190 -2.89 -5.44 -21.84
CA ASP A 190 -2.64 -6.42 -20.80
C ASP A 190 -1.82 -5.84 -19.65
N VAL A 191 -2.16 -6.27 -18.44
CA VAL A 191 -1.32 -6.06 -17.25
C VAL A 191 -0.27 -7.17 -17.22
N ASN A 192 0.99 -6.78 -17.17
CA ASN A 192 2.13 -7.62 -16.85
C ASN A 192 3.13 -6.72 -16.13
N ALA A 193 3.09 -6.72 -14.80
CA ALA A 193 3.83 -5.77 -13.99
C ALA A 193 4.41 -6.39 -12.73
N THR A 194 5.65 -6.04 -12.41
CA THR A 194 6.30 -6.39 -11.15
C THR A 194 6.39 -5.14 -10.27
N TYR A 195 5.85 -5.22 -9.07
CA TYR A 195 5.98 -4.21 -8.04
C TYR A 195 6.99 -4.65 -7.00
N VAL A 196 7.88 -3.75 -6.58
CA VAL A 196 8.87 -3.98 -5.52
C VAL A 196 8.93 -2.75 -4.63
N GLN A 197 8.78 -2.96 -3.33
CA GLN A 197 8.81 -1.93 -2.30
C GLN A 197 9.83 -2.31 -1.21
N PRO A 198 11.13 -2.04 -1.38
CA PRO A 198 12.07 -2.02 -0.28
C PRO A 198 11.76 -0.84 0.65
N PHE A 199 11.89 -1.05 1.95
CA PHE A 199 11.64 -0.03 2.97
C PHE A 199 12.62 -0.13 4.13
N LEU A 200 12.90 1.04 4.72
CA LEU A 200 13.69 1.20 5.93
C LEU A 200 13.01 2.26 6.80
N ALA A 201 12.82 1.96 8.07
CA ALA A 201 12.25 2.90 9.03
C ALA A 201 12.98 2.83 10.37
N TYR A 202 13.04 3.94 11.07
CA TYR A 202 13.54 4.04 12.43
C TYR A 202 12.52 4.73 13.34
N THR A 203 12.11 4.05 14.39
CA THR A 203 11.17 4.55 15.40
C THR A 203 11.92 4.96 16.65
N THR A 204 11.76 6.22 17.04
CA THR A 204 12.37 6.81 18.24
C THR A 204 11.63 6.35 19.52
N SER A 205 12.20 6.67 20.68
CA SER A 205 11.56 6.45 21.98
C SER A 205 10.30 7.30 22.21
N THR A 206 10.10 8.36 21.41
CA THR A 206 8.90 9.21 21.41
C THR A 206 7.86 8.77 20.38
N TYR A 207 8.05 7.58 19.79
CA TYR A 207 7.16 6.99 18.77
C TYR A 207 7.03 7.83 17.49
N THR A 208 8.05 8.61 17.18
CA THR A 208 8.22 9.24 15.88
C THR A 208 8.99 8.28 14.99
N THR A 209 8.46 7.97 13.82
CA THR A 209 9.09 7.07 12.84
C THR A 209 9.56 7.87 11.63
N PHE A 210 10.83 7.74 11.28
CA PHE A 210 11.41 8.24 10.04
C PHE A 210 11.52 7.07 9.07
N GLY A 211 10.97 7.22 7.87
CA GLY A 211 10.91 6.16 6.87
C GLY A 211 11.45 6.59 5.52
N ILE A 212 12.01 5.65 4.79
CA ILE A 212 12.33 5.77 3.37
C ILE A 212 11.88 4.48 2.68
N ASN A 213 11.22 4.62 1.56
CA ASN A 213 10.87 3.50 0.69
C ASN A 213 10.87 3.92 -0.77
N THR A 214 10.79 2.93 -1.65
CA THR A 214 10.44 3.13 -3.05
C THR A 214 9.32 2.17 -3.43
N GLU A 215 8.33 2.66 -4.17
CA GLU A 215 7.21 1.89 -4.69
C GLU A 215 7.42 1.66 -6.19
N SER A 216 8.47 0.90 -6.50
CA SER A 216 8.93 0.71 -7.87
C SER A 216 8.08 -0.30 -8.62
N THR A 217 7.70 0.04 -9.84
CA THR A 217 6.95 -0.84 -10.72
C THR A 217 7.66 -0.97 -12.07
N TYR A 218 7.89 -2.20 -12.50
CA TYR A 218 8.32 -2.51 -13.84
C TYR A 218 7.16 -3.01 -14.68
N ASN A 219 6.84 -2.30 -15.75
CA ASN A 219 5.84 -2.70 -16.73
C ASN A 219 6.52 -3.50 -17.85
N TRP A 220 6.27 -4.80 -17.92
CA TRP A 220 6.86 -5.71 -18.90
C TRP A 220 6.32 -5.51 -20.32
N LYS A 221 5.09 -5.00 -20.46
CA LYS A 221 4.51 -4.69 -21.78
C LYS A 221 5.09 -3.39 -22.35
N GLY A 222 5.29 -2.39 -21.50
CA GLY A 222 5.85 -1.08 -21.89
C GLY A 222 7.37 -0.99 -21.76
N ASN A 223 8.06 -2.02 -21.26
CA ASN A 223 9.49 -2.03 -20.95
C ASN A 223 9.95 -0.78 -20.20
N SER A 224 9.21 -0.40 -19.16
CA SER A 224 9.44 0.85 -18.45
C SER A 224 9.40 0.67 -16.94
N TRP A 225 10.26 1.44 -16.23
CA TRP A 225 10.28 1.55 -14.80
C TRP A 225 9.58 2.83 -14.33
N SER A 226 8.83 2.71 -13.23
CA SER A 226 8.45 3.82 -12.36
C SER A 226 9.13 3.61 -11.02
N VAL A 227 9.97 4.55 -10.58
CA VAL A 227 10.79 4.40 -9.36
C VAL A 227 10.61 5.66 -8.49
N PRO A 228 9.47 5.81 -7.80
CA PRO A 228 9.30 6.88 -6.81
C PRO A 228 10.14 6.56 -5.57
N VAL A 229 10.75 7.59 -4.98
CA VAL A 229 11.43 7.51 -3.69
C VAL A 229 10.64 8.38 -2.71
N ASN A 230 10.19 7.77 -1.63
CA ASN A 230 9.38 8.43 -0.61
C ASN A 230 10.18 8.54 0.68
N MET A 231 10.18 9.72 1.28
CA MET A 231 10.70 9.95 2.64
C MET A 231 9.51 10.35 3.51
N THR A 232 9.39 9.74 4.68
CA THR A 232 8.22 9.94 5.53
C THR A 232 8.61 10.20 6.97
N VAL A 233 7.78 11.01 7.64
CA VAL A 233 7.81 11.18 9.08
C VAL A 233 6.42 10.84 9.60
N THR A 234 6.35 9.90 10.53
CA THR A 234 5.10 9.43 11.14
C THR A 234 5.14 9.67 12.64
N GLN A 235 4.08 10.24 13.21
CA GLN A 235 3.91 10.38 14.65
C GLN A 235 2.73 9.54 15.12
N LEU A 236 2.98 8.62 16.07
CA LEU A 236 1.94 7.90 16.78
C LEU A 236 1.44 8.75 17.97
N PHE A 237 0.13 8.78 18.16
CA PHE A 237 -0.54 9.43 19.28
C PHE A 237 -1.83 8.69 19.63
N LYS A 238 -2.48 9.05 20.75
CA LYS A 238 -3.79 8.50 21.15
C LYS A 238 -4.83 9.61 21.20
N ILE A 239 -6.05 9.31 20.75
CA ILE A 239 -7.26 10.10 21.01
C ILE A 239 -8.18 9.24 21.89
N GLY A 240 -8.26 9.57 23.16
CA GLY A 240 -8.86 8.66 24.15
C GLY A 240 -8.04 7.35 24.22
N ASN A 241 -8.70 6.23 24.03
CA ASN A 241 -8.05 4.90 24.01
C ASN A 241 -7.68 4.44 22.58
N GLN A 242 -8.02 5.23 21.55
CA GLN A 242 -7.79 4.88 20.17
C GLN A 242 -6.39 5.33 19.73
N PRO A 243 -5.46 4.42 19.37
CA PRO A 243 -4.21 4.80 18.77
C PRO A 243 -4.44 5.29 17.33
N MET A 244 -3.76 6.36 16.98
CA MET A 244 -3.77 6.98 15.66
C MET A 244 -2.35 7.36 15.28
N SER A 245 -2.08 7.40 13.98
CA SER A 245 -0.83 7.93 13.46
C SER A 245 -1.08 8.94 12.35
N LEU A 246 -0.26 9.98 12.33
CA LEU A 246 -0.22 10.95 11.23
C LEU A 246 1.14 10.82 10.55
N GLN A 247 1.11 10.67 9.23
CA GLN A 247 2.30 10.59 8.39
C GLN A 247 2.32 11.74 7.37
N VAL A 248 3.48 12.30 7.17
CA VAL A 248 3.78 13.28 6.11
C VAL A 248 5.01 12.81 5.36
N GLY A 249 5.03 13.02 4.05
CA GLY A 249 6.14 12.61 3.19
C GLY A 249 6.15 13.34 1.86
#